data_bd5d9f4cd862d04907ee438a1ad17393
#
_entry.id   bd5d9f4cd862d04907ee438a1ad17393
#
_cell.length_a   1.000
_cell.length_b   1.000
_cell.length_c   1.000
_cell.angle_alpha   90.00
_cell.angle_beta   90.00
_cell.angle_gamma   90.00
#
_symmetry.space_group_name_H-M   'P 1'
#
loop_
_entity.id
_entity.type
_entity.pdbx_description
1 polymer ?
#
loop_
_entity_poly.entity_id
_entity_poly.type
_entity_poly.pdbx_seq_one_letter_code
_entity_poly.pdbx_strand_id
1 'polypeptide(L)'
;MAGHTKLRAIVTTVRRGQRYTEANRSLAARTAKDLGILNVPRGNDSLEELRSTYDVDAVLVARQGLLTLVTAEGELFFHPGMAHLRIKNLLLGHGDHLVRALGLAEGLHVLDCTLGTGADAIVESFAVGESGRVTALESNALIAAVIADGLAHALGDNYEMHAAMRRIQVHHADALTFLRTAAEDSYDVVYFDPMFRRPLHESAGMNALRGLADPRALTEETIAEARRVARCRVVMKERR
;
A
#
# COMPACT_ATOMS: atom_id res chain seq x y z
N MET A 1 -24.45 8.38 5.74
CA MET A 1 -23.61 7.67 4.76
C MET A 1 -22.80 8.70 3.99
N ALA A 2 -21.59 9.01 4.44
CA ALA A 2 -20.68 9.85 3.67
C ALA A 2 -19.99 8.92 2.66
N GLY A 3 -20.50 8.94 1.40
CA GLY A 3 -19.88 8.21 0.32
C GLY A 3 -18.48 8.72 0.10
N HIS A 4 -17.48 7.84 0.10
CA HIS A 4 -16.16 8.16 -0.43
C HIS A 4 -16.37 8.62 -1.87
N THR A 5 -16.13 9.89 -2.15
CA THR A 5 -16.11 10.40 -3.52
C THR A 5 -15.02 9.61 -4.22
N LYS A 6 -15.41 8.76 -5.18
CA LYS A 6 -14.46 7.98 -5.98
C LYS A 6 -13.55 9.00 -6.67
N LEU A 7 -12.27 9.04 -6.27
CA LEU A 7 -11.27 9.91 -6.90
C LEU A 7 -11.25 9.65 -8.40
N ARG A 8 -11.39 10.72 -9.18
CA ARG A 8 -11.25 10.66 -10.63
C ARG A 8 -9.76 10.67 -10.95
N ALA A 9 -9.33 9.71 -11.73
CA ALA A 9 -7.92 9.58 -12.09
C ALA A 9 -7.75 9.17 -13.54
N ILE A 10 -6.57 9.50 -14.08
CA ILE A 10 -6.06 9.01 -15.36
C ILE A 10 -4.69 8.38 -15.13
N VAL A 11 -4.21 7.61 -16.10
CA VAL A 11 -2.83 7.15 -16.12
C VAL A 11 -2.12 7.65 -17.38
N THR A 12 -0.83 7.96 -17.23
CA THR A 12 0.04 8.40 -18.33
C THR A 12 1.47 7.87 -18.14
N THR A 13 2.35 8.21 -19.02
CA THR A 13 3.79 7.91 -18.94
C THR A 13 4.60 9.20 -18.68
N VAL A 14 5.91 9.08 -18.57
CA VAL A 14 6.83 10.23 -18.63
C VAL A 14 6.81 10.87 -20.03
N ARG A 15 7.27 12.13 -20.14
CA ARG A 15 7.46 12.81 -21.43
C ARG A 15 8.47 12.07 -22.31
N ARG A 16 8.29 12.15 -23.64
CA ARG A 16 9.32 11.68 -24.58
C ARG A 16 10.63 12.40 -24.29
N GLY A 17 11.73 11.67 -24.17
CA GLY A 17 13.04 12.21 -23.75
C GLY A 17 13.35 12.02 -22.25
N GLN A 18 12.38 11.69 -21.39
CA GLN A 18 12.58 11.39 -19.97
C GLN A 18 12.55 9.88 -19.73
N ARG A 19 13.48 9.12 -20.33
CA ARG A 19 13.51 7.63 -20.20
C ARG A 19 12.16 6.96 -20.51
N TYR A 20 11.50 7.44 -21.57
CA TYR A 20 10.28 6.82 -22.09
C TYR A 20 10.62 5.45 -22.65
N THR A 21 10.06 4.40 -22.08
CA THR A 21 10.34 3.00 -22.44
C THR A 21 9.06 2.25 -22.78
N GLU A 22 9.19 1.14 -23.50
CA GLU A 22 8.08 0.23 -23.75
C GLU A 22 7.51 -0.32 -22.43
N ALA A 23 8.37 -0.57 -21.44
CA ALA A 23 7.95 -0.99 -20.11
C ALA A 23 7.00 0.02 -19.44
N ASN A 24 7.28 1.34 -19.56
CA ASN A 24 6.38 2.38 -19.03
C ASN A 24 5.04 2.39 -19.76
N ARG A 25 5.03 2.21 -21.09
CA ARG A 25 3.77 2.12 -21.87
C ARG A 25 2.93 0.93 -21.47
N SER A 26 3.57 -0.23 -21.38
CA SER A 26 2.91 -1.47 -20.98
C SER A 26 2.36 -1.38 -19.55
N LEU A 27 3.11 -0.76 -18.63
CA LEU A 27 2.66 -0.52 -17.26
C LEU A 27 1.43 0.39 -17.25
N ALA A 28 1.48 1.54 -17.94
CA ALA A 28 0.35 2.47 -18.02
C ALA A 28 -0.90 1.79 -18.61
N ALA A 29 -0.74 1.00 -19.69
CA ALA A 29 -1.86 0.29 -20.32
C ALA A 29 -2.49 -0.76 -19.40
N ARG A 30 -1.68 -1.55 -18.69
CA ARG A 30 -2.18 -2.53 -17.69
C ARG A 30 -2.92 -1.81 -16.56
N THR A 31 -2.30 -0.78 -15.98
CA THR A 31 -2.89 0.00 -14.89
C THR A 31 -4.24 0.61 -15.28
N ALA A 32 -4.34 1.17 -16.52
CA ALA A 32 -5.59 1.70 -17.04
C ALA A 32 -6.70 0.64 -17.07
N LYS A 33 -6.36 -0.54 -17.59
CA LYS A 33 -7.29 -1.68 -17.68
C LYS A 33 -7.73 -2.16 -16.29
N ASP A 34 -6.78 -2.35 -15.38
CA ASP A 34 -7.03 -2.93 -14.06
C ASP A 34 -7.86 -1.99 -13.18
N LEU A 35 -7.63 -0.67 -13.28
CA LEU A 35 -8.38 0.34 -12.52
C LEU A 35 -9.63 0.87 -13.24
N GLY A 36 -9.82 0.53 -14.52
CA GLY A 36 -10.93 1.05 -15.32
C GLY A 36 -10.85 2.57 -15.54
N ILE A 37 -9.62 3.12 -15.72
CA ILE A 37 -9.36 4.54 -15.94
C ILE A 37 -8.75 4.80 -17.33
N LEU A 38 -8.77 6.06 -17.78
CA LEU A 38 -8.21 6.41 -19.08
C LEU A 38 -6.68 6.35 -19.08
N ASN A 39 -6.11 5.77 -20.14
CA ASN A 39 -4.68 5.88 -20.46
C ASN A 39 -4.49 7.03 -21.45
N VAL A 40 -3.86 8.09 -21.00
CA VAL A 40 -3.73 9.34 -21.74
C VAL A 40 -2.28 9.52 -22.24
N PRO A 41 -2.06 9.80 -23.53
CA PRO A 41 -0.73 10.13 -24.03
C PRO A 41 -0.16 11.36 -23.31
N ARG A 42 1.09 11.26 -22.84
CA ARG A 42 1.70 12.34 -22.07
C ARG A 42 1.92 13.63 -22.88
N GLY A 43 2.25 13.51 -24.16
CA GLY A 43 2.57 14.67 -24.99
C GLY A 43 3.62 15.59 -24.35
N ASN A 44 3.39 16.89 -24.48
CA ASN A 44 4.19 17.95 -23.87
C ASN A 44 3.53 18.57 -22.64
N ASP A 45 2.31 18.12 -22.29
CA ASP A 45 1.52 18.72 -21.23
C ASP A 45 2.18 18.52 -19.84
N SER A 46 1.99 19.42 -18.93
CA SER A 46 2.31 19.25 -17.51
C SER A 46 1.30 18.30 -16.84
N LEU A 47 1.60 17.73 -15.68
CA LEU A 47 0.63 16.89 -14.97
C LEU A 47 -0.56 17.72 -14.47
N GLU A 48 -0.34 19.00 -14.20
CA GLU A 48 -1.38 19.94 -13.82
C GLU A 48 -2.33 20.25 -15.00
N GLU A 49 -1.79 20.47 -16.20
CA GLU A 49 -2.59 20.62 -17.41
C GLU A 49 -3.42 19.38 -17.70
N LEU A 50 -2.84 18.17 -17.55
CA LEU A 50 -3.59 16.93 -17.70
C LEU A 50 -4.71 16.82 -16.66
N ARG A 51 -4.45 17.14 -15.39
CA ARG A 51 -5.50 17.13 -14.35
C ARG A 51 -6.63 18.08 -14.72
N SER A 52 -6.31 19.30 -15.16
CA SER A 52 -7.30 20.30 -15.55
C SER A 52 -8.09 19.87 -16.78
N THR A 53 -7.39 19.39 -17.83
CA THR A 53 -8.00 19.01 -19.12
C THR A 53 -8.99 17.84 -18.96
N TYR A 54 -8.64 16.86 -18.14
CA TYR A 54 -9.45 15.67 -17.93
C TYR A 54 -10.37 15.77 -16.70
N ASP A 55 -10.35 16.92 -16.01
CA ASP A 55 -11.13 17.17 -14.78
C ASP A 55 -10.97 16.03 -13.77
N VAL A 56 -9.71 15.71 -13.40
CA VAL A 56 -9.36 14.63 -12.49
C VAL A 56 -8.58 15.11 -11.27
N ASP A 57 -8.73 14.39 -10.17
CA ASP A 57 -8.08 14.70 -8.90
C ASP A 57 -6.62 14.23 -8.86
N ALA A 58 -6.33 13.17 -9.63
CA ALA A 58 -5.04 12.48 -9.58
C ALA A 58 -4.57 11.97 -10.95
N VAL A 59 -3.25 11.85 -11.11
CA VAL A 59 -2.61 11.25 -12.29
C VAL A 59 -1.65 10.16 -11.83
N LEU A 60 -1.87 8.93 -12.29
CA LEU A 60 -0.86 7.87 -12.19
C LEU A 60 0.15 8.04 -13.32
N VAL A 61 1.44 8.03 -12.98
CA VAL A 61 2.54 8.18 -13.94
C VAL A 61 3.41 6.93 -13.93
N ALA A 62 3.44 6.21 -15.06
CA ALA A 62 4.40 5.12 -15.25
C ALA A 62 5.77 5.71 -15.59
N ARG A 63 6.72 5.61 -14.64
CA ARG A 63 8.10 6.11 -14.79
C ARG A 63 9.11 5.12 -14.21
N GLN A 64 10.21 4.90 -14.91
CA GLN A 64 11.28 3.98 -14.49
C GLN A 64 10.79 2.56 -14.14
N GLY A 65 9.72 2.11 -14.80
CA GLY A 65 9.12 0.79 -14.56
C GLY A 65 8.22 0.69 -13.34
N LEU A 66 7.95 1.79 -12.63
CA LEU A 66 7.08 1.86 -11.45
C LEU A 66 5.99 2.92 -11.59
N LEU A 67 4.93 2.77 -10.80
CA LEU A 67 3.86 3.75 -10.69
C LEU A 67 4.20 4.84 -9.67
N THR A 68 3.83 6.06 -10.01
CA THR A 68 3.78 7.20 -9.09
C THR A 68 2.40 7.84 -9.18
N LEU A 69 1.79 8.14 -8.08
CA LEU A 69 0.53 8.87 -7.98
C LEU A 69 0.83 10.36 -7.72
N VAL A 70 0.28 11.24 -8.53
CA VAL A 70 0.47 12.70 -8.42
C VAL A 70 -0.89 13.36 -8.20
N THR A 71 -0.99 14.14 -7.12
CA THR A 71 -2.16 14.93 -6.73
C THR A 71 -1.78 16.42 -6.60
N ALA A 72 -2.71 17.25 -6.17
CA ALA A 72 -2.42 18.64 -5.81
C ALA A 72 -1.54 18.75 -4.54
N GLU A 73 -1.69 17.79 -3.62
CA GLU A 73 -1.01 17.76 -2.32
C GLU A 73 0.41 17.18 -2.39
N GLY A 74 0.77 16.51 -3.51
CA GLY A 74 2.10 15.95 -3.71
C GLY A 74 2.13 14.65 -4.49
N GLU A 75 3.25 13.94 -4.39
CA GLU A 75 3.49 12.67 -5.07
C GLU A 75 3.59 11.53 -4.05
N LEU A 76 2.91 10.41 -4.35
CA LEU A 76 3.09 9.13 -3.67
C LEU A 76 3.79 8.16 -4.63
N PHE A 77 4.91 7.63 -4.22
CA PHE A 77 5.62 6.55 -4.91
C PHE A 77 6.03 5.49 -3.89
N PHE A 78 6.25 4.28 -4.36
CA PHE A 78 6.69 3.21 -3.47
C PHE A 78 8.13 3.46 -2.99
N HIS A 79 8.30 3.35 -1.68
CA HIS A 79 9.60 3.31 -1.01
C HIS A 79 9.47 2.43 0.23
N PRO A 80 10.38 1.46 0.46
CA PRO A 80 10.28 0.52 1.59
C PRO A 80 10.43 1.18 2.97
N GLY A 81 10.77 2.46 3.01
CA GLY A 81 10.84 3.24 4.25
C GLY A 81 11.81 2.63 5.26
N MET A 82 11.34 2.53 6.50
CA MET A 82 12.12 1.96 7.60
C MET A 82 12.20 0.43 7.57
N ALA A 83 11.47 -0.26 6.67
CA ALA A 83 11.49 -1.72 6.60
C ALA A 83 12.91 -2.25 6.35
N HIS A 84 13.69 -1.59 5.50
CA HIS A 84 15.10 -1.96 5.25
C HIS A 84 15.92 -2.02 6.56
N LEU A 85 15.88 -0.94 7.36
CA LEU A 85 16.62 -0.87 8.61
C LEU A 85 16.11 -1.89 9.63
N ARG A 86 14.80 -2.08 9.70
CA ARG A 86 14.15 -3.03 10.62
C ARG A 86 14.54 -4.47 10.28
N ILE A 87 14.51 -4.85 9.00
CA ILE A 87 14.95 -6.18 8.55
C ILE A 87 16.44 -6.39 8.82
N LYS A 88 17.30 -5.37 8.54
CA LYS A 88 18.72 -5.44 8.90
C LYS A 88 18.93 -5.71 10.40
N ASN A 89 18.18 -5.02 11.26
CA ASN A 89 18.26 -5.24 12.70
C ASN A 89 17.78 -6.65 13.09
N LEU A 90 16.71 -7.15 12.49
CA LEU A 90 16.22 -8.53 12.73
C LEU A 90 17.27 -9.56 12.32
N LEU A 91 17.95 -9.39 11.19
CA LEU A 91 19.03 -10.27 10.73
C LEU A 91 20.25 -10.25 11.69
N LEU A 92 20.46 -9.13 12.38
CA LEU A 92 21.52 -9.01 13.42
C LEU A 92 21.07 -9.56 14.80
N GLY A 93 19.88 -10.15 14.89
CA GLY A 93 19.33 -10.69 16.15
C GLY A 93 18.71 -9.64 17.08
N HIS A 94 18.53 -8.42 16.61
CA HIS A 94 17.83 -7.38 17.37
C HIS A 94 16.30 -7.59 17.27
N GLY A 95 15.59 -7.27 18.35
CA GLY A 95 14.13 -7.38 18.35
C GLY A 95 13.46 -6.23 17.59
N ASP A 96 12.30 -6.51 17.00
CA ASP A 96 11.41 -5.50 16.41
C ASP A 96 10.12 -5.39 17.24
N HIS A 97 9.62 -4.16 17.44
CA HIS A 97 8.43 -3.91 18.25
C HIS A 97 7.17 -4.49 17.63
N LEU A 98 6.99 -4.37 16.30
CA LEU A 98 5.84 -4.91 15.58
C LEU A 98 5.85 -6.44 15.64
N VAL A 99 6.99 -7.06 15.33
CA VAL A 99 7.16 -8.51 15.35
C VAL A 99 6.79 -9.08 16.73
N ARG A 100 7.20 -8.42 17.82
CA ARG A 100 6.85 -8.83 19.20
C ARG A 100 5.38 -8.59 19.52
N ALA A 101 4.82 -7.45 19.14
CA ALA A 101 3.42 -7.12 19.43
C ALA A 101 2.47 -8.07 18.70
N LEU A 102 2.75 -8.36 17.44
CA LEU A 102 2.01 -9.32 16.63
C LEU A 102 2.32 -10.78 16.99
N GLY A 103 3.43 -11.04 17.74
CA GLY A 103 3.90 -12.37 18.06
C GLY A 103 4.21 -13.19 16.82
N LEU A 104 4.84 -12.54 15.83
CA LEU A 104 5.13 -13.19 14.55
C LEU A 104 6.19 -14.27 14.70
N ALA A 105 5.94 -15.38 14.02
CA ALA A 105 6.83 -16.51 13.87
C ALA A 105 6.70 -17.06 12.45
N GLU A 106 7.66 -17.88 12.06
CA GLU A 106 7.64 -18.54 10.75
C GLU A 106 6.35 -19.36 10.55
N GLY A 107 5.78 -19.28 9.36
CA GLY A 107 4.58 -20.03 8.96
C GLY A 107 3.25 -19.37 9.29
N LEU A 108 3.22 -18.25 10.04
CA LEU A 108 1.97 -17.59 10.38
C LEU A 108 1.33 -16.86 9.17
N HIS A 109 -0.01 -16.83 9.18
CA HIS A 109 -0.79 -16.06 8.23
C HIS A 109 -1.26 -14.74 8.86
N VAL A 110 -0.86 -13.63 8.31
CA VAL A 110 -1.20 -12.27 8.78
C VAL A 110 -2.16 -11.60 7.82
N LEU A 111 -3.16 -10.94 8.37
CA LEU A 111 -4.01 -9.98 7.65
C LEU A 111 -3.67 -8.57 8.14
N ASP A 112 -2.96 -7.80 7.31
CA ASP A 112 -2.76 -6.37 7.51
C ASP A 112 -3.93 -5.61 6.88
N CYS A 113 -4.80 -5.03 7.70
CA CYS A 113 -5.99 -4.30 7.26
C CYS A 113 -5.72 -2.87 6.82
N THR A 114 -4.47 -2.41 6.87
CA THR A 114 -4.08 -0.99 6.68
C THR A 114 -2.72 -0.85 6.00
N LEU A 115 -2.58 -1.40 4.79
CA LEU A 115 -1.31 -1.47 4.04
C LEU A 115 -0.54 -0.14 4.02
N GLY A 116 -1.20 0.98 3.73
CA GLY A 116 -0.57 2.30 3.64
C GLY A 116 0.64 2.31 2.70
N THR A 117 1.84 2.61 3.22
CA THR A 117 3.09 2.58 2.44
C THR A 117 3.69 1.17 2.27
N GLY A 118 3.14 0.16 2.93
CA GLY A 118 3.61 -1.21 2.92
C GLY A 118 4.80 -1.51 3.81
N ALA A 119 5.29 -0.54 4.59
CA ALA A 119 6.51 -0.72 5.40
C ALA A 119 6.34 -1.77 6.51
N ASP A 120 5.18 -1.80 7.20
CA ASP A 120 4.88 -2.79 8.22
C ASP A 120 4.66 -4.17 7.58
N ALA A 121 3.89 -4.26 6.48
CA ALA A 121 3.64 -5.50 5.74
C ALA A 121 4.94 -6.17 5.24
N ILE A 122 5.96 -5.39 4.84
CA ILE A 122 7.29 -5.92 4.46
C ILE A 122 7.97 -6.60 5.65
N VAL A 123 7.93 -5.98 6.83
CA VAL A 123 8.52 -6.56 8.05
C VAL A 123 7.74 -7.80 8.52
N GLU A 124 6.42 -7.76 8.43
CA GLU A 124 5.56 -8.92 8.71
C GLU A 124 5.91 -10.09 7.80
N SER A 125 5.98 -9.84 6.48
CA SER A 125 6.33 -10.87 5.49
C SER A 125 7.73 -11.43 5.69
N PHE A 126 8.69 -10.60 6.09
CA PHE A 126 10.01 -11.07 6.47
C PHE A 126 9.95 -11.99 7.69
N ALA A 127 9.23 -11.58 8.74
CA ALA A 127 9.17 -12.30 10.01
C ALA A 127 8.42 -13.65 9.93
N VAL A 128 7.38 -13.75 9.07
CA VAL A 128 6.65 -15.01 8.88
C VAL A 128 7.33 -15.96 7.90
N GLY A 129 8.36 -15.50 7.19
CA GLY A 129 9.19 -16.35 6.33
C GLY A 129 8.48 -16.87 5.07
N GLU A 130 9.09 -17.86 4.43
CA GLU A 130 8.60 -18.43 3.16
C GLU A 130 7.36 -19.32 3.34
N SER A 131 7.22 -19.95 4.49
CA SER A 131 6.08 -20.80 4.84
C SER A 131 4.86 -19.99 5.31
N GLY A 132 5.07 -18.72 5.70
CA GLY A 132 4.01 -17.82 6.12
C GLY A 132 3.39 -17.04 4.97
N ARG A 133 2.38 -16.23 5.29
CA ARG A 133 1.65 -15.40 4.31
C ARG A 133 1.24 -14.07 4.91
N VAL A 134 1.36 -13.00 4.12
CA VAL A 134 0.78 -11.69 4.44
C VAL A 134 -0.22 -11.31 3.38
N THR A 135 -1.47 -11.11 3.79
CA THR A 135 -2.53 -10.48 3.00
C THR A 135 -2.66 -9.06 3.51
N ALA A 136 -2.53 -8.07 2.62
CA ALA A 136 -2.56 -6.66 2.98
C ALA A 136 -3.68 -5.92 2.24
N LEU A 137 -4.50 -5.18 2.98
CA LEU A 137 -5.66 -4.47 2.45
C LEU A 137 -5.38 -2.97 2.34
N GLU A 138 -5.83 -2.37 1.24
CA GLU A 138 -5.84 -0.92 1.05
C GLU A 138 -7.19 -0.50 0.48
N SER A 139 -7.84 0.43 1.13
CA SER A 139 -9.18 0.89 0.75
C SER A 139 -9.19 1.82 -0.48
N ASN A 140 -8.06 2.49 -0.75
CA ASN A 140 -7.90 3.37 -1.90
C ASN A 140 -7.24 2.63 -3.07
N ALA A 141 -7.96 2.50 -4.19
CA ALA A 141 -7.50 1.78 -5.37
C ALA A 141 -6.17 2.33 -5.96
N LEU A 142 -5.97 3.64 -5.90
CA LEU A 142 -4.78 4.28 -6.48
C LEU A 142 -3.55 4.02 -5.59
N ILE A 143 -3.72 4.07 -4.26
CA ILE A 143 -2.67 3.71 -3.30
C ILE A 143 -2.33 2.23 -3.44
N ALA A 144 -3.35 1.36 -3.43
CA ALA A 144 -3.16 -0.08 -3.61
C ALA A 144 -2.37 -0.40 -4.87
N ALA A 145 -2.68 0.25 -6.01
CA ALA A 145 -1.98 0.04 -7.28
C ALA A 145 -0.51 0.46 -7.21
N VAL A 146 -0.20 1.64 -6.63
CA VAL A 146 1.18 2.13 -6.52
C VAL A 146 2.02 1.23 -5.60
N ILE A 147 1.47 0.86 -4.45
CA ILE A 147 2.20 0.05 -3.48
C ILE A 147 2.35 -1.39 -3.95
N ALA A 148 1.32 -2.00 -4.53
CA ALA A 148 1.39 -3.34 -5.11
C ALA A 148 2.43 -3.41 -6.25
N ASP A 149 2.43 -2.40 -7.15
CA ASP A 149 3.43 -2.31 -8.23
C ASP A 149 4.85 -2.20 -7.67
N GLY A 150 5.05 -1.35 -6.67
CA GLY A 150 6.34 -1.20 -5.99
C GLY A 150 6.81 -2.47 -5.28
N LEU A 151 5.95 -3.12 -4.51
CA LEU A 151 6.23 -4.39 -3.85
C LEU A 151 6.60 -5.48 -4.86
N ALA A 152 5.94 -5.50 -6.02
CA ALA A 152 6.20 -6.48 -7.08
C ALA A 152 7.48 -6.20 -7.90
N HIS A 153 7.86 -4.95 -8.14
CA HIS A 153 8.86 -4.62 -9.16
C HIS A 153 10.03 -3.75 -8.69
N ALA A 154 9.97 -3.11 -7.51
CA ALA A 154 11.08 -2.30 -7.02
C ALA A 154 12.36 -3.14 -6.88
N LEU A 155 13.48 -2.52 -7.25
CA LEU A 155 14.81 -3.13 -7.22
C LEU A 155 15.67 -2.51 -6.12
N GLY A 156 16.70 -3.23 -5.67
CA GLY A 156 17.68 -2.78 -4.68
C GLY A 156 18.62 -3.91 -4.29
N ASP A 157 19.54 -3.63 -3.37
CA ASP A 157 20.63 -4.54 -3.03
C ASP A 157 20.29 -5.51 -1.86
N ASN A 158 19.12 -5.37 -1.25
CA ASN A 158 18.72 -6.22 -0.12
C ASN A 158 17.82 -7.37 -0.59
N TYR A 159 18.43 -8.52 -0.87
CA TYR A 159 17.74 -9.73 -1.34
C TYR A 159 16.61 -10.17 -0.38
N GLU A 160 16.87 -10.22 0.92
CA GLU A 160 15.90 -10.70 1.93
C GLU A 160 14.65 -9.83 1.96
N MET A 161 14.84 -8.50 1.90
CA MET A 161 13.71 -7.56 1.84
C MET A 161 12.92 -7.74 0.54
N HIS A 162 13.60 -7.90 -0.60
CA HIS A 162 12.92 -8.09 -1.88
C HIS A 162 12.14 -9.40 -1.91
N ALA A 163 12.68 -10.48 -1.37
CA ALA A 163 11.98 -11.75 -1.25
C ALA A 163 10.72 -11.59 -0.37
N ALA A 164 10.82 -10.87 0.76
CA ALA A 164 9.67 -10.55 1.60
C ALA A 164 8.61 -9.73 0.85
N MET A 165 9.02 -8.67 0.13
CA MET A 165 8.12 -7.83 -0.66
C MET A 165 7.29 -8.63 -1.66
N ARG A 166 7.91 -9.57 -2.39
CA ARG A 166 7.27 -10.39 -3.44
C ARG A 166 6.22 -11.38 -2.90
N ARG A 167 6.25 -11.70 -1.61
CA ARG A 167 5.29 -12.62 -0.97
C ARG A 167 4.02 -11.94 -0.48
N ILE A 168 4.00 -10.60 -0.39
CA ILE A 168 2.83 -9.86 0.09
C ILE A 168 1.72 -9.86 -0.96
N GLN A 169 0.53 -10.27 -0.56
CA GLN A 169 -0.67 -10.25 -1.38
C GLN A 169 -1.48 -8.99 -1.08
N VAL A 170 -1.44 -8.02 -2.00
CA VAL A 170 -2.18 -6.76 -1.85
C VAL A 170 -3.58 -6.89 -2.44
N HIS A 171 -4.58 -6.49 -1.67
CA HIS A 171 -5.97 -6.41 -2.11
C HIS A 171 -6.49 -4.98 -1.96
N HIS A 172 -7.06 -4.43 -3.03
CA HIS A 172 -7.90 -3.24 -2.94
C HIS A 172 -9.23 -3.61 -2.31
N ALA A 173 -9.38 -3.37 -1.02
CA ALA A 173 -10.58 -3.71 -0.27
C ALA A 173 -10.75 -2.82 0.96
N ASP A 174 -12.01 -2.56 1.31
CA ASP A 174 -12.37 -2.03 2.62
C ASP A 174 -12.24 -3.13 3.67
N ALA A 175 -11.58 -2.83 4.78
CA ALA A 175 -11.25 -3.82 5.82
C ALA A 175 -12.51 -4.53 6.38
N LEU A 176 -13.57 -3.78 6.74
CA LEU A 176 -14.80 -4.37 7.26
C LEU A 176 -15.48 -5.27 6.23
N THR A 177 -15.54 -4.80 4.97
CA THR A 177 -16.13 -5.58 3.88
C THR A 177 -15.37 -6.88 3.66
N PHE A 178 -14.05 -6.85 3.68
CA PHE A 178 -13.22 -8.03 3.54
C PHE A 178 -13.41 -8.99 4.71
N LEU A 179 -13.34 -8.48 5.95
CA LEU A 179 -13.49 -9.27 7.17
C LEU A 179 -14.83 -10.01 7.21
N ARG A 180 -15.93 -9.37 6.80
CA ARG A 180 -17.26 -10.01 6.75
C ARG A 180 -17.33 -11.23 5.81
N THR A 181 -16.47 -11.27 4.78
CA THR A 181 -16.42 -12.38 3.82
C THR A 181 -15.36 -13.43 4.15
N ALA A 182 -14.39 -13.10 5.00
CA ALA A 182 -13.36 -14.01 5.44
C ALA A 182 -13.94 -15.09 6.38
N ALA A 183 -13.44 -16.31 6.26
CA ALA A 183 -13.84 -17.40 7.15
C ALA A 183 -13.37 -17.15 8.59
N GLU A 184 -14.08 -17.72 9.56
CA GLU A 184 -13.66 -17.75 10.96
C GLU A 184 -12.28 -18.43 11.05
N ASP A 185 -11.41 -17.92 11.94
CA ASP A 185 -10.06 -18.46 12.19
C ASP A 185 -9.20 -18.63 10.94
N SER A 186 -9.40 -17.79 9.89
CA SER A 186 -8.68 -17.92 8.62
C SER A 186 -7.30 -17.27 8.62
N TYR A 187 -7.00 -16.41 9.59
CA TYR A 187 -5.71 -15.76 9.81
C TYR A 187 -5.24 -15.97 11.25
N ASP A 188 -3.94 -16.08 11.46
CA ASP A 188 -3.39 -16.18 12.81
C ASP A 188 -3.40 -14.84 13.52
N VAL A 189 -3.11 -13.76 12.78
CA VAL A 189 -3.05 -12.40 13.30
C VAL A 189 -3.79 -11.45 12.36
N VAL A 190 -4.59 -10.54 12.93
CA VAL A 190 -5.19 -9.41 12.22
C VAL A 190 -4.60 -8.12 12.79
N TYR A 191 -4.06 -7.27 11.91
CA TYR A 191 -3.35 -6.04 12.25
C TYR A 191 -4.02 -4.80 11.68
N PHE A 192 -3.99 -3.71 12.47
CA PHE A 192 -4.44 -2.38 12.06
C PHE A 192 -3.42 -1.31 12.45
N ASP A 193 -3.04 -0.44 11.52
CA ASP A 193 -2.35 0.83 11.75
C ASP A 193 -3.15 1.99 11.16
N PRO A 194 -4.29 2.38 11.80
CA PRO A 194 -5.14 3.42 11.26
C PRO A 194 -4.40 4.75 11.21
N MET A 195 -4.56 5.51 10.11
CA MET A 195 -3.96 6.83 9.98
C MET A 195 -4.59 7.81 10.96
N PHE A 196 -3.77 8.31 11.90
CA PHE A 196 -4.23 9.30 12.87
C PHE A 196 -4.35 10.70 12.24
N ARG A 197 -5.39 11.43 12.60
CA ARG A 197 -5.74 12.76 12.06
C ARG A 197 -4.71 13.87 12.35
N ARG A 198 -3.73 13.67 13.26
CA ARG A 198 -2.72 14.68 13.63
C ARG A 198 -1.31 14.18 13.33
N PRO A 199 -0.60 14.83 12.40
CA PRO A 199 0.79 14.46 12.05
C PRO A 199 1.78 15.08 13.03
N LEU A 200 2.88 14.35 13.30
CA LEU A 200 4.03 14.88 14.05
C LEU A 200 5.17 15.38 13.15
N HIS A 201 5.25 14.95 11.89
CA HIS A 201 6.25 15.40 10.90
C HIS A 201 5.72 15.31 9.48
N GLU A 202 6.09 16.29 8.64
CA GLU A 202 5.67 16.42 7.25
C GLU A 202 6.73 15.87 6.30
N SER A 203 6.40 14.81 5.55
CA SER A 203 7.10 14.45 4.31
C SER A 203 6.14 14.58 3.14
N ALA A 204 6.64 15.00 1.97
CA ALA A 204 5.78 15.23 0.79
C ALA A 204 4.95 14.00 0.39
N GLY A 205 5.52 12.79 0.48
CA GLY A 205 4.79 11.55 0.20
C GLY A 205 3.70 11.24 1.22
N MET A 206 3.89 11.61 2.49
CA MET A 206 2.87 11.45 3.54
C MET A 206 1.69 12.41 3.36
N ASN A 207 1.90 13.59 2.78
CA ASN A 207 0.82 14.55 2.53
C ASN A 207 -0.12 14.03 1.43
N ALA A 208 0.44 13.52 0.33
CA ALA A 208 -0.36 12.88 -0.72
C ALA A 208 -1.14 11.67 -0.19
N LEU A 209 -0.51 10.84 0.66
CA LEU A 209 -1.16 9.68 1.26
C LEU A 209 -2.33 10.08 2.17
N ARG A 210 -2.20 11.16 2.97
CA ARG A 210 -3.27 11.63 3.88
C ARG A 210 -4.51 12.13 3.19
N GLY A 211 -4.35 12.87 2.09
CA GLY A 211 -5.50 13.32 1.30
C GLY A 211 -6.31 12.17 0.70
N LEU A 212 -5.71 11.00 0.61
CA LEU A 212 -6.24 9.82 -0.06
C LEU A 212 -6.63 8.69 0.89
N ALA A 213 -6.03 8.64 2.09
CA ALA A 213 -6.27 7.58 3.06
C ALA A 213 -7.66 7.66 3.67
N ASP A 214 -8.15 6.52 4.11
CA ASP A 214 -9.43 6.42 4.79
C ASP A 214 -9.36 7.05 6.20
N PRO A 215 -10.10 8.14 6.47
CA PRO A 215 -10.08 8.81 7.76
C PRO A 215 -11.02 8.16 8.79
N ARG A 216 -11.74 7.09 8.41
CA ARG A 216 -12.72 6.44 9.30
C ARG A 216 -12.03 5.78 10.49
N ALA A 217 -12.59 5.99 11.67
CA ALA A 217 -12.20 5.25 12.85
C ALA A 217 -12.63 3.79 12.72
N LEU A 218 -11.86 2.89 13.32
CA LEU A 218 -12.29 1.50 13.47
C LEU A 218 -13.58 1.44 14.30
N THR A 219 -14.57 0.73 13.78
CA THR A 219 -15.85 0.54 14.47
C THR A 219 -15.80 -0.70 15.37
N GLU A 220 -16.73 -0.78 16.34
CA GLU A 220 -16.89 -1.98 17.16
C GLU A 220 -17.16 -3.22 16.31
N GLU A 221 -17.93 -3.05 15.22
CA GLU A 221 -18.20 -4.13 14.27
C GLU A 221 -16.91 -4.60 13.57
N THR A 222 -16.04 -3.66 13.13
CA THR A 222 -14.75 -4.01 12.52
C THR A 222 -13.90 -4.85 13.48
N ILE A 223 -13.88 -4.49 14.77
CA ILE A 223 -13.12 -5.21 15.78
C ILE A 223 -13.75 -6.59 16.07
N ALA A 224 -15.09 -6.67 16.09
CA ALA A 224 -15.79 -7.95 16.28
C ALA A 224 -15.50 -8.93 15.14
N GLU A 225 -15.58 -8.46 13.88
CA GLU A 225 -15.24 -9.27 12.72
C GLU A 225 -13.75 -9.64 12.69
N ALA A 226 -12.86 -8.73 13.05
CA ALA A 226 -11.43 -9.04 13.14
C ALA A 226 -11.17 -10.15 14.18
N ARG A 227 -11.85 -10.14 15.32
CA ARG A 227 -11.75 -11.20 16.33
C ARG A 227 -12.30 -12.54 15.86
N ARG A 228 -13.35 -12.54 15.05
CA ARG A 228 -13.90 -13.76 14.44
C ARG A 228 -12.92 -14.40 13.46
N VAL A 229 -12.24 -13.55 12.68
CA VAL A 229 -11.30 -13.96 11.61
C VAL A 229 -9.94 -14.37 12.17
N ALA A 230 -9.53 -13.78 13.31
CA ALA A 230 -8.22 -14.02 13.92
C ALA A 230 -8.20 -15.24 14.80
N ARG A 231 -7.34 -16.22 14.50
CA ARG A 231 -7.10 -17.41 15.32
C ARG A 231 -6.40 -17.11 16.63
N CYS A 232 -5.43 -16.21 16.65
CA CYS A 232 -4.57 -15.95 17.80
C CYS A 232 -4.81 -14.57 18.40
N ARG A 233 -4.77 -13.51 17.59
CA ARG A 233 -4.87 -12.14 18.12
C ARG A 233 -5.27 -11.09 17.07
N VAL A 234 -5.86 -10.02 17.58
CA VAL A 234 -6.05 -8.75 16.86
C VAL A 234 -5.16 -7.69 17.51
N VAL A 235 -4.38 -6.98 16.73
CA VAL A 235 -3.47 -5.93 17.19
C VAL A 235 -3.79 -4.64 16.49
N MET A 236 -3.92 -3.56 17.25
CA MET A 236 -4.06 -2.21 16.74
C MET A 236 -2.89 -1.36 17.21
N LYS A 237 -2.23 -0.68 16.28
CA LYS A 237 -1.18 0.29 16.60
C LYS A 237 -1.82 1.58 17.05
N GLU A 238 -1.44 2.05 18.23
CA GLU A 238 -1.90 3.31 18.80
C GLU A 238 -0.71 4.22 19.04
N ARG A 239 -0.88 5.51 18.78
CA ARG A 239 0.10 6.52 19.18
C ARG A 239 -0.26 7.04 20.58
N ARG A 240 0.69 6.96 21.47
CA ARG A 240 0.64 7.65 22.77
C ARG A 240 1.00 9.12 22.61
#